data_5f31b944f61ad6c6fab5020fb6714500
#
_entry.id   5f31b944f61ad6c6fab5020fb6714500
#
_cell.length_a   1.000
_cell.length_b   1.000
_cell.length_c   1.000
_cell.angle_alpha   90.00
_cell.angle_beta   90.00
_cell.angle_gamma   90.00
#
_symmetry.space_group_name_H-M   'P 1'
#
loop_
_entity.id
_entity.type
_entity.pdbx_description
1 polymer ?
#
loop_
_entity_poly.entity_id
_entity_poly.type
_entity_poly.pdbx_seq_one_letter_code
_entity_poly.pdbx_strand_id
1 'polypeptide(L)'
;MEAMVASAILMMTVTQSTALFTNSMEATGKAKLRDGVNAAVNADLEQVRHEVAKWSLSANNDGQLAYNPSASACADGTLAQALLTERSSQLPVVSTVDLSGVPMRQGNVVINRAITIPSDNQNLIAISYSSSVDSAISLKLNTTLTTPAQGWCP
;
A
#
# COMPACT_ATOMS: atom_id res chain seq x y z
N MET A 1 46.08 -23.92 35.38
CA MET A 1 44.82 -23.14 35.63
C MET A 1 44.59 -22.02 34.61
N GLU A 2 45.62 -21.38 34.11
CA GLU A 2 45.48 -20.28 33.12
C GLU A 2 44.82 -20.70 31.80
N ALA A 3 45.15 -21.89 31.29
CA ALA A 3 44.58 -22.40 30.05
C ALA A 3 43.05 -22.65 30.13
N MET A 4 42.52 -23.01 31.28
CA MET A 4 41.08 -23.22 31.47
C MET A 4 40.31 -21.88 31.52
N VAL A 5 40.88 -20.84 32.11
CA VAL A 5 40.28 -19.51 32.18
C VAL A 5 40.26 -18.87 30.78
N ALA A 6 41.36 -19.00 30.02
CA ALA A 6 41.43 -18.48 28.67
C ALA A 6 40.42 -19.16 27.72
N SER A 7 40.21 -20.45 27.82
CA SER A 7 39.24 -21.18 27.00
C SER A 7 37.80 -20.82 27.36
N ALA A 8 37.51 -20.58 28.65
CA ALA A 8 36.17 -20.12 29.08
C ALA A 8 35.83 -18.72 28.57
N ILE A 9 36.79 -17.78 28.61
CA ILE A 9 36.61 -16.41 28.08
C ILE A 9 36.42 -16.47 26.56
N LEU A 10 37.15 -17.30 25.85
CA LEU A 10 37.06 -17.44 24.39
C LEU A 10 35.70 -18.03 23.98
N MET A 11 35.18 -19.03 24.70
CA MET A 11 33.83 -19.54 24.47
C MET A 11 32.76 -18.50 24.71
N MET A 12 32.91 -17.68 25.77
CA MET A 12 31.93 -16.66 26.12
C MET A 12 31.88 -15.54 25.06
N THR A 13 33.00 -15.11 24.51
CA THR A 13 33.09 -14.11 23.45
C THR A 13 32.53 -14.62 22.13
N VAL A 14 32.76 -15.88 21.76
CA VAL A 14 32.24 -16.50 20.55
C VAL A 14 30.70 -16.64 20.62
N THR A 15 30.15 -17.07 21.76
CA THR A 15 28.70 -17.20 21.94
C THR A 15 27.99 -15.86 21.91
N GLN A 16 28.56 -14.82 22.50
CA GLN A 16 27.98 -13.47 22.44
C GLN A 16 28.05 -12.88 21.02
N SER A 17 29.13 -13.10 20.30
CA SER A 17 29.27 -12.64 18.90
C SER A 17 28.25 -13.31 17.98
N THR A 18 28.02 -14.62 18.12
CA THR A 18 27.01 -15.33 17.32
C THR A 18 25.59 -14.86 17.63
N ALA A 19 25.25 -14.58 18.88
CA ALA A 19 23.95 -14.03 19.27
C ALA A 19 23.73 -12.63 18.65
N LEU A 20 24.73 -11.77 18.68
CA LEU A 20 24.66 -10.45 18.04
C LEU A 20 24.49 -10.53 16.52
N PHE A 21 25.20 -11.45 15.87
CA PHE A 21 25.05 -11.68 14.43
C PHE A 21 23.64 -12.16 14.06
N THR A 22 23.10 -13.10 14.82
CA THR A 22 21.74 -13.64 14.57
C THR A 22 20.68 -12.55 14.73
N ASN A 23 20.76 -11.77 15.80
CA ASN A 23 19.83 -10.64 16.04
C ASN A 23 19.95 -9.55 14.95
N SER A 24 21.16 -9.26 14.49
CA SER A 24 21.41 -8.32 13.40
C SER A 24 20.82 -8.79 12.07
N MET A 25 20.97 -10.07 11.75
CA MET A 25 20.38 -10.68 10.54
C MET A 25 18.86 -10.66 10.58
N GLU A 26 18.26 -10.94 11.73
CA GLU A 26 16.80 -10.90 11.90
C GLU A 26 16.26 -9.46 11.76
N ALA A 27 16.92 -8.49 12.39
CA ALA A 27 16.55 -7.08 12.28
C ALA A 27 16.64 -6.58 10.83
N THR A 28 17.72 -6.94 10.11
CA THR A 28 17.89 -6.60 8.70
C THR A 28 16.83 -7.28 7.81
N GLY A 29 16.47 -8.53 8.10
CA GLY A 29 15.40 -9.24 7.40
C GLY A 29 14.05 -8.55 7.56
N LYS A 30 13.70 -8.15 8.78
CA LYS A 30 12.45 -7.41 9.07
C LYS A 30 12.44 -6.02 8.40
N ALA A 31 13.56 -5.31 8.38
CA ALA A 31 13.69 -4.04 7.69
C ALA A 31 13.44 -4.19 6.18
N LYS A 32 14.12 -5.13 5.52
CA LYS A 32 13.92 -5.42 4.09
C LYS A 32 12.49 -5.82 3.75
N LEU A 33 11.84 -6.60 4.62
CA LEU A 33 10.44 -6.97 4.44
C LEU A 33 9.53 -5.74 4.50
N ARG A 34 9.73 -4.85 5.48
CA ARG A 34 8.98 -3.58 5.58
C ARG A 34 9.17 -2.69 4.38
N ASP A 35 10.40 -2.54 3.92
CA ASP A 35 10.73 -1.72 2.74
C ASP A 35 10.06 -2.30 1.49
N GLY A 36 10.10 -3.62 1.30
CA GLY A 36 9.43 -4.29 0.20
C GLY A 36 7.90 -4.11 0.23
N VAL A 37 7.28 -4.25 1.40
CA VAL A 37 5.84 -4.03 1.56
C VAL A 37 5.47 -2.56 1.32
N ASN A 38 6.23 -1.62 1.84
CA ASN A 38 6.00 -0.20 1.60
C ASN A 38 6.12 0.15 0.09
N ALA A 39 7.09 -0.43 -0.60
CA ALA A 39 7.23 -0.25 -2.04
C ALA A 39 6.02 -0.81 -2.81
N ALA A 40 5.53 -2.01 -2.45
CA ALA A 40 4.35 -2.61 -3.06
C ALA A 40 3.07 -1.80 -2.80
N VAL A 41 2.87 -1.29 -1.57
CA VAL A 41 1.74 -0.43 -1.22
C VAL A 41 1.80 0.89 -2.01
N ASN A 42 2.97 1.49 -2.15
CA ASN A 42 3.13 2.70 -2.96
C ASN A 42 2.85 2.44 -4.45
N ALA A 43 3.29 1.30 -4.98
CA ALA A 43 2.99 0.92 -6.36
C ALA A 43 1.49 0.73 -6.60
N ASP A 44 0.79 0.06 -5.68
CA ASP A 44 -0.68 -0.10 -5.73
C ASP A 44 -1.39 1.27 -5.63
N LEU A 45 -0.92 2.16 -4.76
CA LEU A 45 -1.47 3.52 -4.63
C LEU A 45 -1.30 4.33 -5.92
N GLU A 46 -0.13 4.25 -6.57
CA GLU A 46 0.10 4.90 -7.86
C GLU A 46 -0.79 4.32 -8.97
N GLN A 47 -1.05 3.02 -8.95
CA GLN A 47 -2.00 2.40 -9.87
C GLN A 47 -3.42 2.94 -9.63
N VAL A 48 -3.86 3.08 -8.38
CA VAL A 48 -5.15 3.70 -8.06
C VAL A 48 -5.21 5.14 -8.58
N ARG A 49 -4.17 5.94 -8.34
CA ARG A 49 -4.07 7.32 -8.86
C ARG A 49 -4.15 7.38 -10.38
N HIS A 50 -3.48 6.46 -11.05
CA HIS A 50 -3.52 6.36 -12.51
C HIS A 50 -4.94 6.08 -13.02
N GLU A 51 -5.65 5.12 -12.42
CA GLU A 51 -7.02 4.79 -12.81
C GLU A 51 -8.00 5.96 -12.53
N VAL A 52 -7.82 6.68 -11.42
CA VAL A 52 -8.59 7.87 -11.10
C VAL A 52 -8.34 8.98 -12.13
N ALA A 53 -7.09 9.22 -12.50
CA ALA A 53 -6.75 10.21 -13.52
C ALA A 53 -7.28 9.82 -14.89
N LYS A 54 -7.13 8.56 -15.28
CA LYS A 54 -7.63 8.01 -16.55
C LYS A 54 -9.15 8.07 -16.65
N TRP A 55 -9.87 7.88 -15.55
CA TRP A 55 -11.32 8.04 -15.53
C TRP A 55 -11.72 9.50 -15.72
N SER A 56 -11.01 10.44 -15.12
CA SER A 56 -11.32 11.88 -15.21
C SER A 56 -11.20 12.40 -16.65
N LEU A 57 -10.32 11.81 -17.45
CA LEU A 57 -10.06 12.18 -18.83
C LEU A 57 -10.10 10.92 -19.71
N SER A 58 -11.15 10.73 -20.48
CA SER A 58 -11.25 9.67 -21.48
C SER A 58 -11.08 10.24 -22.90
N ALA A 59 -10.58 9.42 -23.82
CA ALA A 59 -10.58 9.80 -25.23
C ALA A 59 -12.02 9.74 -25.77
N ASN A 60 -12.45 10.80 -26.44
CA ASN A 60 -13.70 10.79 -27.21
C ASN A 60 -13.53 10.00 -28.51
N ASN A 61 -14.61 9.87 -29.30
CA ASN A 61 -14.60 9.16 -30.59
C ASN A 61 -13.58 9.72 -31.60
N ASP A 62 -13.14 10.95 -31.44
CA ASP A 62 -12.18 11.63 -32.30
C ASP A 62 -10.75 11.51 -31.76
N GLY A 63 -10.54 10.74 -30.68
CA GLY A 63 -9.23 10.53 -30.06
C GLY A 63 -8.73 11.72 -29.23
N GLN A 64 -9.55 12.77 -29.04
CA GLN A 64 -9.22 13.89 -28.17
C GLN A 64 -9.59 13.55 -26.73
N LEU A 65 -8.77 13.99 -25.77
CA LEU A 65 -9.08 13.88 -24.35
C LEU A 65 -10.28 14.76 -24.03
N ALA A 66 -11.34 14.15 -23.54
CA ALA A 66 -12.55 14.81 -23.09
C ALA A 66 -12.79 14.54 -21.61
N TYR A 67 -13.46 15.49 -20.97
CA TYR A 67 -13.91 15.32 -19.60
C TYR A 67 -14.97 14.22 -19.51
N ASN A 68 -14.69 13.18 -18.74
CA ASN A 68 -15.55 11.98 -18.67
C ASN A 68 -16.76 12.10 -17.72
N PRO A 69 -16.62 12.69 -16.49
CA PRO A 69 -17.72 12.75 -15.55
C PRO A 69 -18.93 13.52 -16.09
N SER A 70 -20.12 13.00 -15.79
CA SER A 70 -21.35 13.71 -16.13
C SER A 70 -21.51 15.03 -15.37
N ALA A 71 -22.17 16.01 -15.99
CA ALA A 71 -22.45 17.28 -15.34
C ALA A 71 -23.27 17.11 -14.05
N SER A 72 -24.14 16.10 -13.97
CA SER A 72 -24.88 15.76 -12.75
C SER A 72 -23.98 15.30 -11.62
N ALA A 73 -23.00 14.44 -11.89
CA ALA A 73 -22.05 13.97 -10.87
C ALA A 73 -21.22 15.15 -10.31
N CYS A 74 -20.92 16.15 -11.14
CA CYS A 74 -20.29 17.39 -10.70
C CYS A 74 -21.21 18.22 -9.81
N ALA A 75 -22.45 18.49 -10.28
CA ALA A 75 -23.41 19.32 -9.56
C ALA A 75 -23.83 18.72 -8.21
N ASP A 76 -23.99 17.40 -8.18
CA ASP A 76 -24.40 16.66 -6.98
C ASP A 76 -23.23 16.33 -6.03
N GLY A 77 -22.00 16.62 -6.44
CA GLY A 77 -20.80 16.32 -5.65
C GLY A 77 -20.56 14.82 -5.43
N THR A 78 -20.98 13.96 -6.38
CA THR A 78 -20.93 12.48 -6.28
C THR A 78 -19.85 11.86 -7.17
N LEU A 79 -18.77 12.57 -7.47
CA LEU A 79 -17.72 12.13 -8.40
C LEU A 79 -17.05 10.83 -7.97
N ALA A 80 -16.78 10.64 -6.67
CA ALA A 80 -16.16 9.41 -6.18
C ALA A 80 -17.09 8.20 -6.34
N GLN A 81 -18.41 8.39 -6.15
CA GLN A 81 -19.40 7.34 -6.35
C GLN A 81 -19.49 6.94 -7.84
N ALA A 82 -19.52 7.90 -8.75
CA ALA A 82 -19.54 7.65 -10.19
C ALA A 82 -18.27 6.87 -10.62
N LEU A 83 -17.08 7.31 -10.18
CA LEU A 83 -15.81 6.65 -10.44
C LEU A 83 -15.84 5.18 -9.97
N LEU A 84 -16.19 4.91 -8.71
CA LEU A 84 -16.19 3.54 -8.17
C LEU A 84 -17.23 2.64 -8.84
N THR A 85 -18.34 3.21 -9.32
CA THR A 85 -19.34 2.46 -10.07
C THR A 85 -18.84 2.07 -11.45
N GLU A 86 -18.27 3.03 -12.19
CA GLU A 86 -17.81 2.82 -13.56
C GLU A 86 -16.50 2.02 -13.66
N ARG A 87 -15.64 2.14 -12.63
CA ARG A 87 -14.34 1.47 -12.56
C ARG A 87 -14.29 0.33 -11.53
N SER A 88 -15.42 -0.24 -11.19
CA SER A 88 -15.52 -1.30 -10.16
C SER A 88 -14.65 -2.53 -10.45
N SER A 89 -14.37 -2.85 -11.70
CA SER A 89 -13.49 -3.96 -12.09
C SER A 89 -11.99 -3.63 -11.95
N GLN A 90 -11.58 -2.38 -12.15
CA GLN A 90 -10.20 -1.90 -12.03
C GLN A 90 -9.90 -1.40 -10.61
N LEU A 91 -10.90 -0.85 -9.93
CA LEU A 91 -10.83 -0.31 -8.58
C LEU A 91 -11.84 -1.02 -7.65
N PRO A 92 -11.66 -2.31 -7.37
CA PRO A 92 -12.53 -3.00 -6.42
C PRO A 92 -12.42 -2.34 -5.04
N VAL A 93 -13.57 -2.20 -4.38
CA VAL A 93 -13.68 -1.57 -3.04
C VAL A 93 -12.80 -2.28 -2.02
N VAL A 94 -12.65 -3.60 -2.13
CA VAL A 94 -11.74 -4.40 -1.31
C VAL A 94 -10.87 -5.24 -2.23
N SER A 95 -9.57 -5.21 -2.01
CA SER A 95 -8.60 -6.05 -2.71
C SER A 95 -7.38 -6.32 -1.84
N THR A 96 -6.55 -7.27 -2.25
CA THR A 96 -5.22 -7.52 -1.67
C THR A 96 -4.16 -6.88 -2.54
N VAL A 97 -3.13 -6.32 -1.89
CA VAL A 97 -1.94 -5.78 -2.59
C VAL A 97 -1.09 -6.93 -3.09
N ASP A 98 -0.62 -6.85 -4.33
CA ASP A 98 0.31 -7.83 -4.90
C ASP A 98 1.69 -7.67 -4.26
N LEU A 99 2.13 -8.71 -3.57
CA LEU A 99 3.41 -8.79 -2.88
C LEU A 99 4.38 -9.78 -3.54
N SER A 100 4.14 -10.17 -4.80
CA SER A 100 4.93 -11.18 -5.51
C SER A 100 6.43 -10.83 -5.61
N GLY A 101 6.78 -9.54 -5.62
CA GLY A 101 8.16 -9.04 -5.64
C GLY A 101 8.82 -8.90 -4.26
N VAL A 102 8.10 -9.16 -3.17
CA VAL A 102 8.61 -8.97 -1.81
C VAL A 102 9.26 -10.25 -1.29
N PRO A 103 10.53 -10.21 -0.81
CA PRO A 103 11.20 -11.41 -0.31
C PRO A 103 10.58 -11.87 1.01
N MET A 104 9.67 -12.83 0.94
CA MET A 104 8.95 -13.43 2.07
C MET A 104 9.81 -14.50 2.78
N ARG A 105 10.88 -14.12 3.47
CA ARG A 105 11.72 -15.09 4.20
C ARG A 105 11.20 -15.44 5.60
N GLN A 106 10.30 -14.63 6.18
CA GLN A 106 9.82 -14.78 7.55
C GLN A 106 8.30 -14.51 7.64
N GLY A 107 7.52 -15.56 7.53
CA GLY A 107 6.08 -15.52 7.75
C GLY A 107 5.27 -15.04 6.53
N ASN A 108 3.97 -15.21 6.65
CA ASN A 108 3.03 -14.79 5.63
C ASN A 108 2.66 -13.30 5.85
N VAL A 109 2.68 -12.51 4.78
CA VAL A 109 2.23 -11.11 4.81
C VAL A 109 1.09 -10.96 3.83
N VAL A 110 -0.04 -10.48 4.32
CA VAL A 110 -1.20 -10.12 3.49
C VAL A 110 -1.57 -8.68 3.82
N ILE A 111 -1.59 -7.83 2.81
CA ILE A 111 -2.01 -6.44 2.92
C ILE A 111 -3.34 -6.28 2.19
N ASN A 112 -4.35 -5.87 2.92
CA ASN A 112 -5.66 -5.57 2.38
C ASN A 112 -5.76 -4.08 2.08
N ARG A 113 -6.30 -3.74 0.91
CA ARG A 113 -6.74 -2.40 0.55
C ARG A 113 -8.25 -2.32 0.67
N ALA A 114 -8.76 -1.27 1.29
CA ALA A 114 -10.17 -0.90 1.25
C ALA A 114 -10.31 0.53 0.73
N ILE A 115 -11.26 0.74 -0.17
CA ILE A 115 -11.64 2.05 -0.71
C ILE A 115 -13.02 2.39 -0.16
N THR A 116 -13.15 3.59 0.41
CA THR A 116 -14.41 4.10 0.95
C THR A 116 -14.64 5.53 0.50
N ILE A 117 -15.89 5.96 0.49
CA ILE A 117 -16.26 7.35 0.24
C ILE A 117 -16.63 7.96 1.58
N PRO A 118 -15.92 9.01 2.04
CA PRO A 118 -16.27 9.71 3.27
C PRO A 118 -17.68 10.32 3.15
N SER A 119 -18.47 10.22 4.22
CA SER A 119 -19.84 10.72 4.25
C SER A 119 -19.93 12.26 4.23
N ASP A 120 -18.88 12.91 4.68
CA ASP A 120 -18.73 14.37 4.74
C ASP A 120 -18.28 14.99 3.41
N ASN A 121 -17.67 14.20 2.53
CA ASN A 121 -17.25 14.67 1.20
C ASN A 121 -17.24 13.53 0.18
N GLN A 122 -18.30 13.44 -0.62
CA GLN A 122 -18.49 12.40 -1.63
C GLN A 122 -17.64 12.61 -2.91
N ASN A 123 -16.83 13.65 -2.99
CA ASN A 123 -15.83 13.86 -4.03
C ASN A 123 -14.46 13.26 -3.66
N LEU A 124 -14.30 12.82 -2.42
CA LEU A 124 -13.08 12.20 -1.92
C LEU A 124 -13.17 10.68 -1.95
N ILE A 125 -12.03 10.05 -2.17
CA ILE A 125 -11.83 8.63 -2.00
C ILE A 125 -10.88 8.45 -0.83
N ALA A 126 -11.31 7.75 0.21
CA ALA A 126 -10.46 7.33 1.30
C ALA A 126 -9.96 5.91 1.03
N ILE A 127 -8.65 5.72 1.05
CA ILE A 127 -7.99 4.44 0.84
C ILE A 127 -7.30 4.05 2.12
N SER A 128 -7.59 2.84 2.61
CA SER A 128 -6.94 2.27 3.76
C SER A 128 -6.21 0.98 3.39
N TYR A 129 -4.97 0.85 3.86
CA TYR A 129 -4.18 -0.36 3.78
C TYR A 129 -4.00 -0.91 5.18
N SER A 130 -4.24 -2.20 5.35
CA SER A 130 -4.05 -2.88 6.64
C SER A 130 -3.48 -4.26 6.43
N SER A 131 -2.55 -4.65 7.31
CA SER A 131 -2.08 -6.04 7.37
C SER A 131 -3.15 -6.93 8.01
N SER A 132 -3.18 -8.21 7.61
CA SER A 132 -3.97 -9.21 8.33
C SER A 132 -3.42 -9.43 9.75
N VAL A 133 -4.26 -10.00 10.63
CA VAL A 133 -3.91 -10.25 12.05
C VAL A 133 -2.71 -11.18 12.18
N ASP A 134 -2.60 -12.18 11.28
CA ASP A 134 -1.52 -13.18 11.28
C ASP A 134 -0.29 -12.73 10.48
N SER A 135 -0.23 -11.46 10.08
CA SER A 135 0.87 -10.93 9.29
C SER A 135 2.14 -10.75 10.12
N ALA A 136 3.29 -11.12 9.55
CA ALA A 136 4.62 -10.94 10.17
C ALA A 136 4.96 -9.45 10.43
N ILE A 137 4.25 -8.53 9.81
CA ILE A 137 4.38 -7.09 10.05
C ILE A 137 3.00 -6.46 10.30
N SER A 138 2.96 -5.44 11.15
CA SER A 138 1.78 -4.60 11.32
C SER A 138 1.89 -3.37 10.43
N LEU A 139 0.92 -3.18 9.54
CA LEU A 139 0.78 -2.01 8.69
C LEU A 139 -0.63 -1.44 8.85
N LYS A 140 -0.72 -0.14 9.00
CA LYS A 140 -1.96 0.62 8.88
C LYS A 140 -1.64 1.96 8.25
N LEU A 141 -2.10 2.17 7.02
CA LEU A 141 -1.93 3.41 6.27
C LEU A 141 -3.29 3.89 5.78
N ASN A 142 -3.61 5.15 5.99
CA ASN A 142 -4.80 5.79 5.45
C ASN A 142 -4.36 6.98 4.61
N THR A 143 -4.97 7.14 3.45
CA THR A 143 -4.76 8.28 2.56
C THR A 143 -6.07 8.67 1.90
N THR A 144 -6.17 9.91 1.44
CA THR A 144 -7.30 10.41 0.69
C THR A 144 -6.84 10.89 -0.68
N LEU A 145 -7.66 10.65 -1.69
CA LEU A 145 -7.46 11.15 -3.05
C LEU A 145 -8.66 11.98 -3.44
N THR A 146 -8.40 13.15 -4.04
CA THR A 146 -9.39 13.91 -4.77
C THR A 146 -9.44 13.42 -6.21
N THR A 147 -10.62 13.36 -6.79
CA THR A 147 -10.71 13.15 -8.24
C THR A 147 -10.23 14.42 -8.94
N PRO A 148 -9.29 14.36 -9.90
CA PRO A 148 -8.88 15.54 -10.68
C PRO A 148 -10.06 16.24 -11.37
N ALA A 149 -11.09 15.48 -11.67
CA ALA A 149 -12.36 15.95 -12.19
C ALA A 149 -13.03 17.05 -11.36
N GLN A 150 -12.80 17.08 -10.05
CA GLN A 150 -13.38 18.11 -9.17
C GLN A 150 -12.91 19.54 -9.52
N GLY A 151 -11.68 19.69 -9.99
CA GLY A 151 -11.15 20.99 -10.42
C GLY A 151 -11.69 21.51 -11.75
N TRP A 152 -12.45 20.69 -12.47
CA TRP A 152 -12.97 20.96 -13.82
C TRP A 152 -14.50 20.98 -13.87
N CYS A 153 -15.16 20.79 -12.73
CA CYS A 153 -16.60 20.92 -12.63
C CYS A 153 -17.01 22.37 -12.94
N PRO A 154 -17.94 22.59 -13.86
CA PRO A 154 -18.43 23.93 -14.24
C PRO A 154 -19.19 24.63 -13.13
#